data_59ef0b11e5efe9e4a5f89f7a264348ba
#
_entry.id   59ef0b11e5efe9e4a5f89f7a264348ba
#
_cell.length_a   1.000
_cell.length_b   1.000
_cell.length_c   1.000
_cell.angle_alpha   90.00
_cell.angle_beta   90.00
_cell.angle_gamma   90.00
#
_symmetry.space_group_name_H-M   'P 1'
#
loop_
_entity.id
_entity.type
_entity.pdbx_description
1 polymer ?
#
loop_
_entity_poly.entity_id
_entity_poly.type
_entity_poly.pdbx_seq_one_letter_code
_entity_poly.pdbx_strand_id
1 'polypeptide(L)' 'GLQYDASCFVLIHNHPSGDPTPSQADLDATIRMKKAGEMIGISLLDHLILGDYQYVSLKERGHI' A
#
# COMPACT_ATOMS: atom_id res chain seq x y z
N GLY A 1 2.23 -9.76 23.54
CA GLY A 1 2.17 -9.92 23.43
C GLY A 1 1.83 -9.83 23.47
N LEU A 2 2.04 -9.57 23.65
CA LEU A 2 1.76 -9.58 23.44
C LEU A 2 1.08 -9.44 23.01
N GLN A 3 0.83 -9.07 22.67
CA GLN A 3 0.24 -8.90 22.10
C GLN A 3 0.10 -8.84 21.35
N TYR A 4 -0.16 -8.99 21.21
CA TYR A 4 -0.24 -8.96 20.43
C TYR A 4 -0.95 -8.36 19.57
N ASP A 5 -1.01 -7.50 19.48
CA ASP A 5 -1.64 -6.58 18.53
C ASP A 5 -0.97 -6.74 17.19
N ALA A 6 -1.71 -7.20 16.19
CA ALA A 6 -1.19 -7.17 14.84
C ALA A 6 -0.95 -5.72 14.47
N SER A 7 0.29 -5.33 14.42
CA SER A 7 0.63 -4.03 13.87
C SER A 7 0.34 -4.03 12.38
N CYS A 8 -0.15 -2.92 11.87
CA CYS A 8 -0.46 -2.80 10.46
C CYS A 8 -0.12 -1.39 9.98
N PHE A 9 0.01 -1.25 8.67
CA PHE A 9 0.38 0.04 8.08
C PHE A 9 -0.28 0.23 6.72
N VAL A 10 -0.34 1.47 6.30
CA VAL A 10 -0.87 1.87 4.99
C VAL A 10 0.20 2.71 4.31
N LEU A 11 0.45 2.42 3.03
CA LEU A 11 1.31 3.26 2.21
C LEU A 11 0.46 4.32 1.53
N ILE A 12 0.98 5.53 1.44
CA ILE A 12 0.31 6.62 0.73
C ILE A 12 1.32 7.20 -0.24
N HIS A 13 0.94 7.27 -1.50
CA HIS A 13 1.80 7.76 -2.57
C HIS A 13 1.04 8.82 -3.37
N ASN A 14 1.65 9.98 -3.55
CA ASN A 14 1.05 11.05 -4.31
C ASN A 14 1.69 11.11 -5.70
N HIS A 15 0.86 11.01 -6.76
CA HIS A 15 1.33 11.11 -8.14
C HIS A 15 1.28 12.58 -8.58
N PRO A 16 2.42 13.21 -8.85
CA PRO A 16 2.45 14.62 -9.24
C PRO A 16 1.67 14.93 -10.51
N SER A 17 1.50 13.95 -11.38
CA SER A 17 0.73 14.13 -12.62
C SER A 17 -0.76 14.31 -12.37
N GLY A 18 -1.25 13.99 -11.17
CA GLY A 18 -2.66 14.03 -10.85
C GLY A 18 -3.42 12.77 -11.26
N ASP A 19 -2.81 11.86 -11.99
CA ASP A 19 -3.41 10.59 -12.40
C ASP A 19 -3.04 9.51 -11.37
N PRO A 20 -4.01 8.96 -10.61
CA PRO A 20 -3.70 7.98 -9.57
C PRO A 20 -3.52 6.56 -10.09
N THR A 21 -3.51 6.35 -11.40
CA THR A 21 -3.32 5.01 -11.95
C THR A 21 -2.00 4.42 -11.48
N PRO A 22 -2.01 3.19 -10.91
CA PRO A 22 -0.79 2.56 -10.44
C PRO A 22 0.18 2.29 -11.58
N SER A 23 1.46 2.62 -11.36
CA SER A 23 2.52 2.22 -12.27
C SER A 23 3.04 0.84 -11.86
N GLN A 24 3.82 0.21 -12.75
CA GLN A 24 4.45 -1.06 -12.41
C GLN A 24 5.36 -0.90 -11.19
N ALA A 25 6.04 0.24 -11.09
CA ALA A 25 6.90 0.51 -9.93
C ALA A 25 6.09 0.56 -8.64
N ASP A 26 4.86 1.12 -8.69
CA ASP A 26 3.98 1.15 -7.53
C ASP A 26 3.60 -0.26 -7.10
N LEU A 27 3.25 -1.12 -8.06
CA LEU A 27 2.86 -2.49 -7.77
C LEU A 27 4.04 -3.29 -7.22
N ASP A 28 5.24 -3.11 -7.78
CA ASP A 28 6.44 -3.78 -7.30
C ASP A 28 6.79 -3.33 -5.88
N ALA A 29 6.68 -2.05 -5.60
CA ALA A 29 6.92 -1.51 -4.27
C ALA A 29 5.92 -2.10 -3.26
N THR A 30 4.66 -2.23 -3.66
CA THR A 30 3.62 -2.81 -2.81
C THR A 30 3.97 -4.26 -2.44
N ILE A 31 4.38 -5.05 -3.42
CA ILE A 31 4.76 -6.44 -3.18
C ILE A 31 5.94 -6.53 -2.21
N ARG A 32 6.95 -5.69 -2.41
CA ARG A 32 8.14 -5.66 -1.55
C ARG A 32 7.78 -5.28 -0.13
N MET A 33 6.96 -4.25 0.03
CA MET A 33 6.58 -3.78 1.36
C MET A 33 5.70 -4.79 2.07
N LYS A 34 4.82 -5.45 1.33
CA LYS A 34 3.99 -6.50 1.91
C LYS A 34 4.84 -7.63 2.44
N LYS A 35 5.80 -8.10 1.65
CA LYS A 35 6.69 -9.18 2.07
C LYS A 35 7.56 -8.78 3.26
N ALA A 36 8.12 -7.57 3.21
CA ALA A 36 8.95 -7.07 4.30
C ALA A 36 8.14 -6.99 5.60
N GLY A 37 6.91 -6.51 5.51
CA GLY A 37 6.02 -6.44 6.68
C GLY A 37 5.75 -7.81 7.26
N GLU A 38 5.46 -8.79 6.40
CA GLU A 38 5.19 -10.16 6.85
C GLU A 38 6.36 -10.75 7.61
N MET A 39 7.59 -10.41 7.20
CA MET A 39 8.78 -10.92 7.87
C MET A 39 8.96 -10.40 9.29
N ILE A 40 8.41 -9.25 9.60
CA ILE A 40 8.54 -8.63 10.92
C ILE A 40 7.19 -8.54 11.66
N GLY A 41 6.16 -9.22 11.13
CA GLY A 41 4.86 -9.28 11.80
C GLY A 41 4.00 -8.03 11.65
N ILE A 42 4.24 -7.22 10.62
CA ILE A 42 3.46 -6.01 10.36
C ILE A 42 2.74 -6.19 9.03
N SER A 43 1.42 -6.07 9.04
CA SER A 43 0.60 -6.29 7.85
C SER A 43 0.41 -5.01 7.05
N LEU A 44 0.62 -5.08 5.73
CA LEU A 44 0.25 -3.99 4.84
C LEU A 44 -1.26 -4.09 4.56
N LEU A 45 -2.01 -3.09 5.01
CA LEU A 45 -3.46 -3.06 4.82
C LEU A 45 -3.85 -2.53 3.45
N ASP A 46 -3.15 -1.52 2.96
CA ASP A 46 -3.50 -0.89 1.71
C ASP A 46 -2.34 -0.04 1.20
N HIS A 47 -2.41 0.31 -0.08
CA HIS A 47 -1.53 1.30 -0.70
C HIS A 47 -2.43 2.25 -1.46
N LEU A 48 -2.55 3.47 -0.96
CA LEU A 48 -3.39 4.50 -1.56
C LEU A 48 -2.54 5.39 -2.47
N ILE A 49 -2.96 5.51 -3.71
CA ILE A 49 -2.28 6.38 -4.66
C ILE A 49 -3.19 7.58 -4.89
N LEU A 50 -2.68 8.76 -4.58
CA LEU A 50 -3.46 9.99 -4.64
C LEU A 50 -3.20 10.71 -5.95
N GLY A 51 -4.27 11.16 -6.59
CA GLY A 51 -4.21 12.06 -7.73
C GLY A 51 -5.02 13.31 -7.43
N ASP A 52 -5.33 14.09 -8.44
CA ASP A 52 -6.14 15.30 -8.27
C ASP A 52 -7.58 14.90 -7.97
N TYR A 53 -8.04 15.20 -6.74
CA TYR A 53 -9.42 14.94 -6.31
C TYR A 53 -9.88 13.50 -6.42
N GLN A 54 -8.93 12.55 -6.50
CA GLN A 54 -9.28 11.13 -6.59
C GLN A 54 -8.14 10.29 -6.03
N TYR A 55 -8.44 9.03 -5.76
CA TYR A 55 -7.44 8.10 -5.27
C TYR A 55 -7.73 6.69 -5.77
N VAL A 56 -6.70 5.84 -5.72
CA VAL A 56 -6.83 4.43 -6.04
C VAL A 56 -6.35 3.63 -4.84
N SER A 57 -7.17 2.66 -4.42
CA SER A 57 -6.80 1.70 -3.38
C SER A 57 -6.36 0.41 -4.06
N LEU A 58 -5.11 0.00 -3.84
CA LEU A 58 -4.61 -1.24 -4.43
C LEU A 58 -5.28 -2.46 -3.81
N LYS A 59 -5.75 -2.35 -2.57
CA LYS A 59 -6.53 -3.42 -1.95
C LYS A 59 -7.86 -3.62 -2.68
N GLU A 60 -8.55 -2.53 -2.99
CA GLU A 60 -9.83 -2.61 -3.71
C GLU A 60 -9.64 -3.16 -5.12
N ARG A 61 -8.47 -2.94 -5.70
CA ARG A 61 -8.16 -3.45 -7.03
C ARG A 61 -7.61 -4.87 -7.03
N GLY A 62 -7.46 -5.48 -5.86
CA GLY A 62 -7.05 -6.87 -5.76
C GLY A 62 -5.55 -7.10 -5.76
N HIS A 63 -4.73 -6.06 -5.56
CA HIS A 63 -3.28 -6.21 -5.53
C HIS A 63 -2.74 -6.51 -4.12
N ILE A 64 -3.57 -6.38 -3.13
CA ILE A 64 -3.21 -6.67 -1.74
C ILE A 64 -4.14 -7.72 -1.17
#